data_66fb519479f07e56fc46cf55ef22c9cd
#
_entry.id   66fb519479f07e56fc46cf55ef22c9cd
#
_cell.length_a   1.000
_cell.length_b   1.000
_cell.length_c   1.000
_cell.angle_alpha   90.00
_cell.angle_beta   90.00
_cell.angle_gamma   90.00
#
_symmetry.space_group_name_H-M   'P 1'
#
loop_
_entity.id
_entity.type
_entity.pdbx_description
1 polymer ?
#
loop_
_entity_poly.entity_id
_entity_poly.type
_entity_poly.pdbx_seq_one_letter_code
_entity_poly.pdbx_strand_id
1 'polypeptide(L)' 'MKKRYLWLAGAAWLFSGLAMALTLDEAKQQGRVGETLSGYIAPVQQDAETLALVKRINAGRAEKYQEVA' A
#
# COMPACT_ATOMS: atom_id res chain seq x y z
N MET A 1 -6.37 25.07 -27.93
CA MET A 1 -5.42 25.59 -27.09
C MET A 1 -5.63 25.30 -25.69
N LYS A 2 -6.58 25.85 -25.08
CA LYS A 2 -6.78 25.62 -23.66
C LYS A 2 -6.97 24.20 -23.32
N LYS A 3 -7.46 23.41 -24.21
CA LYS A 3 -7.67 22.02 -23.89
C LYS A 3 -6.45 21.31 -23.51
N ARG A 4 -5.32 21.71 -23.99
CA ARG A 4 -4.11 21.04 -23.67
C ARG A 4 -3.80 21.09 -22.22
N TYR A 5 -4.22 22.11 -21.56
CA TYR A 5 -3.94 22.20 -20.14
C TYR A 5 -4.60 21.12 -19.36
N LEU A 6 -5.75 20.69 -19.85
CA LEU A 6 -6.46 19.63 -19.16
C LEU A 6 -5.70 18.34 -19.23
N TRP A 7 -4.98 18.15 -20.29
CA TRP A 7 -4.18 16.95 -20.41
C TRP A 7 -3.16 16.85 -19.33
N LEU A 8 -2.45 17.93 -19.12
CA LEU A 8 -1.41 17.93 -18.12
C LEU A 8 -1.97 17.65 -16.74
N ALA A 9 -3.11 18.20 -16.48
CA ALA A 9 -3.72 17.97 -15.18
C ALA A 9 -4.04 16.51 -15.00
N GLY A 10 -4.52 15.88 -16.04
CA GLY A 10 -4.83 14.48 -15.95
C GLY A 10 -3.62 13.63 -15.71
N ALA A 11 -2.52 13.98 -16.35
CA ALA A 11 -1.29 13.23 -16.15
C ALA A 11 -0.80 13.34 -14.72
N ALA A 12 -0.89 14.51 -14.15
CA ALA A 12 -0.47 14.70 -12.78
C ALA A 12 -1.28 13.83 -11.83
N TRP A 13 -2.52 13.67 -12.13
CA TRP A 13 -3.39 12.83 -11.36
C TRP A 13 -2.88 11.40 -11.31
N LEU A 14 -2.53 10.86 -12.44
CA LEU A 14 -2.04 9.51 -12.50
C LEU A 14 -0.81 9.31 -11.67
N PHE A 15 0.08 10.25 -11.72
CA PHE A 15 1.28 10.14 -10.93
C PHE A 15 1.00 10.09 -9.46
N SER A 16 0.11 10.93 -9.00
CA SER A 16 -0.24 10.93 -7.60
C SER A 16 -0.77 9.59 -7.17
N GLY A 17 -1.61 8.99 -8.00
CA GLY A 17 -2.17 7.71 -7.66
C GLY A 17 -1.10 6.64 -7.56
N LEU A 18 -0.16 6.64 -8.48
CA LEU A 18 0.90 5.65 -8.45
C LEU A 18 1.81 5.83 -7.26
N ALA A 19 2.08 7.05 -6.91
CA ALA A 19 2.99 7.31 -5.82
C ALA A 19 2.47 6.79 -4.49
N MET A 20 1.18 6.53 -4.39
CA MET A 20 0.61 6.07 -3.14
C MET A 20 0.51 4.56 -3.04
N ALA A 21 1.03 3.86 -4.02
CA ALA A 21 0.90 2.41 -4.04
C ALA A 21 2.12 1.73 -3.47
N LEU A 22 2.31 1.84 -2.17
CA LEU A 22 3.38 1.13 -1.51
C LEU A 22 3.07 -0.36 -1.50
N THR A 23 4.02 -1.19 -1.93
CA THR A 23 3.83 -2.63 -1.96
C THR A 23 4.42 -3.27 -0.72
N LEU A 24 4.01 -4.50 -0.45
CA LEU A 24 4.54 -5.24 0.69
C LEU A 24 6.04 -5.48 0.53
N ASP A 25 6.48 -5.84 -0.66
CA ASP A 25 7.91 -6.08 -0.88
C ASP A 25 8.71 -4.83 -0.64
N GLU A 26 8.25 -3.70 -1.13
CA GLU A 26 8.94 -2.44 -0.90
C GLU A 26 9.00 -2.10 0.58
N ALA A 27 7.90 -2.31 1.28
CA ALA A 27 7.85 -2.00 2.70
C ALA A 27 8.81 -2.88 3.49
N LYS A 28 8.92 -4.14 3.12
CA LYS A 28 9.87 -5.03 3.78
C LYS A 28 11.31 -4.61 3.50
N GLN A 29 11.60 -4.28 2.26
CA GLN A 29 12.94 -3.86 1.90
C GLN A 29 13.36 -2.59 2.62
N GLN A 30 12.41 -1.71 2.85
CA GLN A 30 12.68 -0.44 3.52
C GLN A 30 12.61 -0.56 5.04
N GLY A 31 12.30 -1.74 5.56
CA GLY A 31 12.23 -1.93 7.00
C GLY A 31 11.02 -1.29 7.63
N ARG A 32 9.95 -1.08 6.87
CA ARG A 32 8.75 -0.45 7.39
C ARG A 32 7.82 -1.43 8.09
N VAL A 33 7.85 -2.69 7.66
CA VAL A 33 6.98 -3.72 8.23
C VAL A 33 7.77 -5.01 8.43
N GLY A 34 7.24 -5.89 9.27
CA GLY A 34 7.81 -7.21 9.47
C GLY A 34 6.72 -8.25 9.63
N GLU A 35 7.09 -9.49 9.40
CA GLU A 35 6.19 -10.62 9.60
C GLU A 35 6.13 -10.97 11.07
N THR A 36 4.98 -11.47 11.51
CA THR A 36 4.83 -11.88 12.89
C THR A 36 4.47 -13.36 12.96
N LEU A 37 4.57 -13.93 14.14
CA LEU A 37 4.26 -15.34 14.33
C LEU A 37 2.78 -15.64 14.16
N SER A 38 1.94 -14.61 14.23
CA SER A 38 0.51 -14.82 14.07
C SER A 38 0.09 -14.97 12.61
N GLY A 39 1.01 -14.79 11.67
CA GLY A 39 0.69 -14.88 10.25
C GLY A 39 0.30 -13.55 9.64
N TYR A 40 0.34 -12.48 10.40
CA TYR A 40 0.04 -11.13 9.91
C TYR A 40 1.31 -10.30 9.93
N ILE A 41 1.28 -9.16 9.25
CA ILE A 41 2.41 -8.25 9.32
C ILE A 41 2.14 -7.17 10.37
N ALA A 42 3.22 -6.59 10.87
CA ALA A 42 3.13 -5.51 11.85
C ALA A 42 3.96 -4.33 11.35
N PRO A 43 3.56 -3.10 11.68
CA PRO A 43 4.32 -1.93 11.25
C PRO A 43 5.53 -1.73 12.15
N VAL A 44 6.67 -1.49 11.54
CA VAL A 44 7.88 -1.07 12.26
C VAL A 44 7.89 0.44 12.31
N GLN A 45 7.47 1.08 11.20
CA GLN A 45 7.31 2.53 11.16
C GLN A 45 5.83 2.86 11.29
N GLN A 46 5.53 3.96 11.98
CA GLN A 46 4.16 4.31 12.27
C GLN A 46 3.60 5.41 11.39
N ASP A 47 4.11 5.58 10.18
CA ASP A 47 3.59 6.58 9.27
C ASP A 47 2.30 6.09 8.61
N ALA A 48 1.52 7.04 8.13
CA ALA A 48 0.19 6.74 7.59
C ALA A 48 0.22 5.75 6.44
N GLU A 49 1.20 5.87 5.57
CA GLU A 49 1.33 5.00 4.41
C GLU A 49 1.59 3.56 4.84
N THR A 50 2.48 3.37 5.78
CA THR A 50 2.81 2.05 6.30
C THR A 50 1.60 1.43 7.02
N LEU A 51 0.93 2.22 7.85
CA LEU A 51 -0.22 1.71 8.57
C LEU A 51 -1.36 1.32 7.64
N ALA A 52 -1.57 2.09 6.57
CA ALA A 52 -2.58 1.76 5.58
C ALA A 52 -2.25 0.46 4.86
N LEU A 53 -0.98 0.26 4.54
CA LEU A 53 -0.54 -0.97 3.89
C LEU A 53 -0.75 -2.16 4.82
N VAL A 54 -0.37 -2.04 6.09
CA VAL A 54 -0.53 -3.12 7.05
C VAL A 54 -1.99 -3.52 7.14
N LYS A 55 -2.87 -2.56 7.24
CA LYS A 55 -4.30 -2.84 7.34
C LYS A 55 -4.81 -3.57 6.11
N ARG A 56 -4.41 -3.13 4.93
CA ARG A 56 -4.86 -3.73 3.68
C ARG A 56 -4.35 -5.16 3.53
N ILE A 57 -3.07 -5.37 3.80
CA ILE A 57 -2.47 -6.69 3.66
C ILE A 57 -3.08 -7.67 4.67
N ASN A 58 -3.22 -7.24 5.92
CA ASN A 58 -3.75 -8.12 6.94
C ASN A 58 -5.22 -8.48 6.69
N ALA A 59 -5.98 -7.55 6.12
CA ALA A 59 -7.36 -7.85 5.76
C ALA A 59 -7.42 -8.94 4.68
N GLY A 60 -6.56 -8.85 3.68
CA GLY A 60 -6.50 -9.87 2.64
C GLY A 60 -6.05 -11.21 3.18
N ARG A 61 -5.08 -11.22 4.10
CA ARG A 61 -4.63 -12.46 4.71
C ARG A 61 -5.71 -13.09 5.56
N ALA A 62 -6.48 -12.28 6.28
CA ALA A 62 -7.56 -12.79 7.11
C ALA A 62 -8.61 -13.50 6.25
N GLU A 63 -8.95 -12.94 5.12
CA GLU A 63 -9.87 -13.56 4.19
C GLU A 63 -9.34 -14.92 3.72
N LYS A 64 -8.07 -14.93 3.37
CA LYS A 64 -7.46 -16.15 2.88
C LYS A 64 -7.44 -17.23 3.96
N TYR A 65 -7.13 -16.86 5.18
CA TYR A 65 -7.08 -17.82 6.27
C TYR A 65 -8.46 -18.39 6.53
N GLN A 66 -9.50 -17.61 6.39
CA GLN A 66 -10.86 -18.11 6.53
C GLN A 66 -11.23 -19.09 5.43
N GLU A 67 -10.78 -18.84 4.22
CA GLU A 67 -11.03 -19.75 3.12
C GLU A 67 -10.38 -21.10 3.34
N VAL A 68 -9.20 -21.10 3.92
CA VAL A 68 -8.44 -22.33 4.09
C VAL A 68 -8.91 -23.11 5.30
N ALA A 69 -9.37 -22.41 6.31
CA ALA A 69 -9.85 -23.07 7.50
C ALA A 69 -11.16 -23.77 7.24
#